data_91ab4caa407db67751b6bece1429a7ab
#
_entry.id   91ab4caa407db67751b6bece1429a7ab
#
_cell.length_a   1.000
_cell.length_b   1.000
_cell.length_c   1.000
_cell.angle_alpha   90.00
_cell.angle_beta   90.00
_cell.angle_gamma   90.00
#
_symmetry.space_group_name_H-M   'P 1'
#
loop_
_entity.id
_entity.type
_entity.pdbx_description
1 polymer ?
#
loop_
_entity_poly.entity_id
_entity_poly.type
_entity_poly.pdbx_seq_one_letter_code
_entity_poly.pdbx_strand_id
1 'polypeptide(L)'
;MKQVFVIIVTYKGQRWYDQCFGSLRQSTIPLQAIVVDNASNDGTVEFIKENYPEIHLIESKENLGFGRANNIGMRYALDQGCDYVFLLNQDAWVEPDTLEKLVKIHQRYPEYGLLGPVQVNAERTKVLDGVIRFLVNPENVNLDMFSDLMMGTVDEVYPVAEINAAAWLLPRKTLETVGGFDPLFLHYGEDWNYLSRVLYHEMKVGLTPHIKVVHDCKKQVERPKGFTMEFDKWLLQRASDILYPDTQVEDMIRHYRRMSFVKLLTFHRSTFKENWNAYRYLKTNKASIVMSREQNKKVTHSWLE
;
A
#
# COMPACT_ATOMS: atom_id res chain seq x y z
N MET A 1 5.30 -3.20 -27.39
CA MET A 1 4.45 -2.43 -26.46
C MET A 1 4.77 -2.89 -25.04
N LYS A 2 4.66 -2.01 -24.04
CA LYS A 2 4.86 -2.40 -22.63
C LYS A 2 3.69 -3.26 -22.16
N GLN A 3 3.99 -4.34 -21.43
CA GLN A 3 2.98 -5.23 -20.85
C GLN A 3 2.58 -4.71 -19.47
N VAL A 4 1.34 -4.24 -19.34
CA VAL A 4 0.78 -3.68 -18.11
C VAL A 4 -0.27 -4.65 -17.55
N PHE A 5 -0.10 -5.06 -16.32
CA PHE A 5 -1.05 -5.88 -15.59
C PHE A 5 -1.70 -5.04 -14.47
N VAL A 6 -3.02 -5.10 -14.39
CA VAL A 6 -3.77 -4.45 -13.30
C VAL A 6 -4.25 -5.52 -12.33
N ILE A 7 -3.86 -5.39 -11.06
CA ILE A 7 -4.20 -6.35 -10.01
C ILE A 7 -5.25 -5.74 -9.11
N ILE A 8 -6.37 -6.43 -8.95
CA ILE A 8 -7.49 -6.02 -8.09
C ILE A 8 -7.78 -7.16 -7.11
N VAL A 9 -7.76 -6.86 -5.82
CA VAL A 9 -8.23 -7.78 -4.79
C VAL A 9 -9.70 -7.49 -4.50
N THR A 10 -10.56 -8.51 -4.65
CA THR A 10 -11.99 -8.38 -4.38
C THR A 10 -12.39 -9.09 -3.08
N TYR A 11 -13.27 -8.44 -2.33
CA TYR A 11 -13.95 -9.05 -1.19
C TYR A 11 -15.30 -8.34 -0.98
N LYS A 12 -16.42 -9.00 -1.38
CA LYS A 12 -17.79 -8.49 -1.17
C LYS A 12 -18.00 -7.05 -1.65
N GLY A 13 -17.48 -6.74 -2.85
CA GLY A 13 -17.42 -5.38 -3.39
C GLY A 13 -18.25 -5.15 -4.65
N GLN A 14 -19.25 -5.98 -4.96
CA GLN A 14 -19.98 -5.98 -6.23
C GLN A 14 -20.49 -4.62 -6.68
N ARG A 15 -20.89 -3.75 -5.75
CA ARG A 15 -21.41 -2.41 -6.04
C ARG A 15 -20.43 -1.48 -6.78
N TRP A 16 -19.13 -1.78 -6.77
CA TRP A 16 -18.11 -0.97 -7.42
C TRP A 16 -17.58 -1.56 -8.72
N TYR A 17 -17.89 -2.84 -9.03
CA TYR A 17 -17.21 -3.55 -10.11
C TYR A 17 -17.48 -2.94 -11.47
N ASP A 18 -18.69 -2.41 -11.72
CA ASP A 18 -18.99 -1.75 -13.00
C ASP A 18 -18.13 -0.50 -13.22
N GLN A 19 -17.86 0.28 -12.18
CA GLN A 19 -16.96 1.41 -12.25
C GLN A 19 -15.49 0.96 -12.34
N CYS A 20 -15.06 0.07 -11.45
CA CYS A 20 -13.68 -0.39 -11.38
C CYS A 20 -13.27 -1.11 -12.67
N PHE A 21 -13.93 -2.21 -13.01
CA PHE A 21 -13.58 -3.01 -14.19
C PHE A 21 -13.98 -2.30 -15.50
N GLY A 22 -15.12 -1.62 -15.52
CA GLY A 22 -15.56 -0.84 -16.67
C GLY A 22 -14.58 0.27 -17.06
N SER A 23 -13.92 0.90 -16.09
CA SER A 23 -12.90 1.92 -16.35
C SER A 23 -11.66 1.33 -17.05
N LEU A 24 -11.30 0.09 -16.74
CA LEU A 24 -10.16 -0.59 -17.34
C LEU A 24 -10.41 -0.95 -18.82
N ARG A 25 -11.65 -1.27 -19.19
CA ARG A 25 -12.04 -1.50 -20.60
C ARG A 25 -11.84 -0.27 -21.49
N GLN A 26 -11.83 0.92 -20.88
CA GLN A 26 -11.65 2.19 -21.61
C GLN A 26 -10.19 2.62 -21.72
N SER A 27 -9.25 1.82 -21.25
CA SER A 27 -7.83 2.18 -21.24
C SER A 27 -7.30 2.47 -22.64
N THR A 28 -6.53 3.56 -22.79
CA THR A 28 -5.86 3.95 -24.04
C THR A 28 -4.68 3.04 -24.41
N ILE A 29 -4.21 2.23 -23.46
CA ILE A 29 -3.16 1.24 -23.70
C ILE A 29 -3.66 -0.17 -23.40
N PRO A 30 -3.14 -1.19 -24.08
CA PRO A 30 -3.43 -2.58 -23.76
C PRO A 30 -3.03 -2.91 -22.32
N LEU A 31 -3.90 -3.58 -21.60
CA LEU A 31 -3.65 -4.10 -20.28
C LEU A 31 -4.26 -5.49 -20.09
N GLN A 32 -3.79 -6.22 -19.09
CA GLN A 32 -4.42 -7.44 -18.63
C GLN A 32 -4.87 -7.24 -17.17
N ALA A 33 -6.18 -7.40 -16.92
CA ALA A 33 -6.72 -7.35 -15.57
C ALA A 33 -6.64 -8.73 -14.92
N ILE A 34 -6.11 -8.76 -13.69
CA ILE A 34 -6.06 -9.92 -12.81
C ILE A 34 -6.91 -9.57 -11.58
N VAL A 35 -7.91 -10.36 -11.30
CA VAL A 35 -8.69 -10.24 -10.07
C VAL A 35 -8.37 -11.42 -9.17
N VAL A 36 -7.98 -11.14 -7.93
CA VAL A 36 -7.84 -12.14 -6.87
C VAL A 36 -9.02 -12.00 -5.94
N ASP A 37 -9.96 -12.92 -6.06
CA ASP A 37 -11.11 -12.94 -5.15
C ASP A 37 -10.72 -13.57 -3.81
N ASN A 38 -10.93 -12.81 -2.76
CA ASN A 38 -10.49 -13.11 -1.40
C ASN A 38 -11.54 -13.90 -0.61
N ALA A 39 -12.09 -14.96 -1.23
CA ALA A 39 -13.15 -15.82 -0.72
C ALA A 39 -14.47 -15.06 -0.49
N SER A 40 -14.94 -14.32 -1.47
CA SER A 40 -16.29 -13.74 -1.47
C SER A 40 -17.35 -14.82 -1.57
N ASN A 41 -18.45 -14.64 -0.83
CA ASN A 41 -19.59 -15.54 -0.81
C ASN A 41 -20.93 -14.83 -1.09
N ASP A 42 -20.87 -13.79 -1.92
CA ASP A 42 -21.97 -12.89 -2.23
C ASP A 42 -22.32 -12.82 -3.73
N GLY A 43 -21.85 -13.80 -4.52
CA GLY A 43 -22.03 -13.82 -5.97
C GLY A 43 -20.97 -13.04 -6.77
N THR A 44 -19.91 -12.56 -6.10
CA THR A 44 -18.81 -11.84 -6.75
C THR A 44 -18.16 -12.63 -7.89
N VAL A 45 -17.84 -13.90 -7.66
CA VAL A 45 -17.16 -14.78 -8.63
C VAL A 45 -18.02 -14.98 -9.87
N GLU A 46 -19.28 -15.32 -9.68
CA GLU A 46 -20.27 -15.51 -10.75
C GLU A 46 -20.43 -14.22 -11.56
N PHE A 47 -20.61 -13.10 -10.87
CA PHE A 47 -20.74 -11.79 -11.52
C PHE A 47 -19.55 -11.47 -12.42
N ILE A 48 -18.32 -11.68 -11.93
CA ILE A 48 -17.11 -11.42 -12.71
C ILE A 48 -17.05 -12.34 -13.94
N LYS A 49 -17.29 -13.64 -13.79
CA LYS A 49 -17.26 -14.61 -14.89
C LYS A 49 -18.29 -14.30 -15.98
N GLU A 50 -19.48 -13.83 -15.59
CA GLU A 50 -20.55 -13.51 -16.52
C GLU A 50 -20.35 -12.18 -17.24
N ASN A 51 -19.91 -11.13 -16.53
CA ASN A 51 -19.88 -9.77 -17.07
C ASN A 51 -18.51 -9.29 -17.53
N TYR A 52 -17.41 -9.95 -17.04
CA TYR A 52 -16.02 -9.58 -17.30
C TYR A 52 -15.16 -10.81 -17.65
N PRO A 53 -15.54 -11.60 -18.70
CA PRO A 53 -14.84 -12.84 -19.06
C PRO A 53 -13.39 -12.62 -19.52
N GLU A 54 -13.00 -11.40 -19.86
CA GLU A 54 -11.63 -11.03 -20.21
C GLU A 54 -10.70 -10.91 -18.98
N ILE A 55 -11.25 -10.86 -17.77
CA ILE A 55 -10.48 -10.79 -16.54
C ILE A 55 -9.90 -12.16 -16.21
N HIS A 56 -8.62 -12.21 -15.90
CA HIS A 56 -8.03 -13.40 -15.31
C HIS A 56 -8.40 -13.47 -13.82
N LEU A 57 -9.37 -14.33 -13.49
CA LEU A 57 -9.88 -14.49 -12.13
C LEU A 57 -9.15 -15.61 -11.38
N ILE A 58 -8.61 -15.28 -10.20
CA ILE A 58 -7.99 -16.23 -9.26
C ILE A 58 -8.85 -16.27 -8.01
N GLU A 59 -9.39 -17.45 -7.69
CA GLU A 59 -10.28 -17.65 -6.55
C GLU A 59 -9.49 -18.17 -5.34
N SER A 60 -9.44 -17.41 -4.26
CA SER A 60 -8.87 -17.87 -3.00
C SER A 60 -9.89 -18.67 -2.19
N LYS A 61 -9.42 -19.68 -1.46
CA LYS A 61 -10.28 -20.49 -0.57
C LYS A 61 -10.58 -19.79 0.76
N GLU A 62 -9.79 -18.78 1.11
CA GLU A 62 -9.90 -18.04 2.36
C GLU A 62 -9.54 -16.57 2.14
N ASN A 63 -9.95 -15.69 3.06
CA ASN A 63 -9.56 -14.28 3.02
C ASN A 63 -8.11 -14.14 3.51
N LEU A 64 -7.21 -13.92 2.56
CA LEU A 64 -5.76 -13.76 2.77
C LEU A 64 -5.35 -12.37 3.26
N GLY A 65 -6.29 -11.40 3.28
CA GLY A 65 -6.00 -10.00 3.47
C GLY A 65 -5.49 -9.32 2.19
N PHE A 66 -5.22 -8.01 2.28
CA PHE A 66 -4.85 -7.19 1.12
C PHE A 66 -3.49 -7.58 0.54
N GLY A 67 -2.44 -7.61 1.36
CA GLY A 67 -1.08 -7.82 0.89
C GLY A 67 -0.85 -9.19 0.25
N ARG A 68 -1.27 -10.28 0.92
CA ARG A 68 -1.06 -11.64 0.40
C ARG A 68 -1.86 -11.90 -0.87
N ALA A 69 -3.08 -11.38 -0.97
CA ALA A 69 -3.88 -11.52 -2.18
C ALA A 69 -3.24 -10.75 -3.36
N ASN A 70 -2.75 -9.52 -3.13
CA ASN A 70 -1.97 -8.80 -4.14
C ASN A 70 -0.70 -9.56 -4.57
N ASN A 71 -0.02 -10.24 -3.62
CA ASN A 71 1.18 -11.03 -3.95
C ASN A 71 0.88 -12.14 -4.97
N ILE A 72 -0.27 -12.80 -4.87
CA ILE A 72 -0.70 -13.81 -5.86
C ILE A 72 -0.81 -13.19 -7.26
N GLY A 73 -1.46 -12.04 -7.37
CA GLY A 73 -1.59 -11.33 -8.64
C GLY A 73 -0.25 -10.82 -9.18
N MET A 74 0.61 -10.26 -8.31
CA MET A 74 1.96 -9.80 -8.68
C MET A 74 2.85 -10.96 -9.15
N ARG A 75 2.78 -12.10 -8.48
CA ARG A 75 3.51 -13.30 -8.91
C ARG A 75 3.06 -13.74 -10.30
N TYR A 76 1.76 -13.88 -10.52
CA TYR A 76 1.22 -14.23 -11.83
C TYR A 76 1.68 -13.24 -12.90
N ALA A 77 1.60 -11.93 -12.66
CA ALA A 77 2.06 -10.92 -13.61
C ALA A 77 3.55 -11.04 -13.95
N LEU A 78 4.42 -11.32 -12.96
CA LEU A 78 5.84 -11.57 -13.17
C LEU A 78 6.09 -12.80 -14.05
N ASP A 79 5.38 -13.89 -13.79
CA ASP A 79 5.49 -15.14 -14.55
C ASP A 79 5.03 -14.95 -16.01
N GLN A 80 4.07 -14.04 -16.24
CA GLN A 80 3.62 -13.64 -17.58
C GLN A 80 4.50 -12.58 -18.24
N GLY A 81 5.59 -12.14 -17.61
CA GLY A 81 6.56 -11.22 -18.20
C GLY A 81 6.14 -9.75 -18.18
N CYS A 82 5.42 -9.29 -17.15
CA CYS A 82 4.99 -7.89 -17.03
C CYS A 82 6.18 -6.91 -17.11
N ASP A 83 5.95 -5.74 -17.73
CA ASP A 83 6.81 -4.56 -17.57
C ASP A 83 6.39 -3.72 -16.37
N TYR A 84 5.08 -3.68 -16.13
CA TYR A 84 4.45 -2.92 -15.05
C TYR A 84 3.31 -3.69 -14.42
N VAL A 85 3.16 -3.51 -13.13
CA VAL A 85 1.97 -3.87 -12.36
C VAL A 85 1.31 -2.60 -11.86
N PHE A 86 -0.01 -2.51 -12.01
CA PHE A 86 -0.81 -1.46 -11.39
C PHE A 86 -1.74 -2.09 -10.35
N LEU A 87 -1.49 -1.81 -9.09
CA LEU A 87 -2.39 -2.21 -8.01
C LEU A 87 -3.56 -1.25 -7.97
N LEU A 88 -4.79 -1.76 -7.97
CA LEU A 88 -6.00 -0.96 -7.93
C LEU A 88 -6.98 -1.57 -6.92
N ASN A 89 -7.47 -0.76 -5.98
CA ASN A 89 -8.51 -1.21 -5.07
C ASN A 89 -9.83 -1.47 -5.82
N GLN A 90 -10.63 -2.44 -5.34
CA GLN A 90 -11.93 -2.77 -5.91
C GLN A 90 -12.94 -1.60 -5.91
N ASP A 91 -12.74 -0.62 -5.02
CA ASP A 91 -13.55 0.59 -4.85
C ASP A 91 -12.90 1.83 -5.48
N ALA A 92 -11.98 1.62 -6.42
CA ALA A 92 -11.30 2.66 -7.17
C ALA A 92 -11.47 2.47 -8.68
N TRP A 93 -11.43 3.57 -9.44
CA TRP A 93 -11.48 3.56 -10.90
C TRP A 93 -10.68 4.70 -11.51
N VAL A 94 -10.28 4.49 -12.75
CA VAL A 94 -9.30 5.31 -13.46
C VAL A 94 -9.91 6.04 -14.66
N GLU A 95 -9.22 7.11 -15.12
CA GLU A 95 -9.50 7.68 -16.44
C GLU A 95 -8.86 6.83 -17.54
N PRO A 96 -9.37 6.90 -18.78
CA PRO A 96 -8.86 6.09 -19.89
C PRO A 96 -7.35 6.18 -20.11
N ASP A 97 -6.75 7.36 -19.91
CA ASP A 97 -5.33 7.63 -20.15
C ASP A 97 -4.45 7.55 -18.90
N THR A 98 -5.01 7.16 -17.74
CA THR A 98 -4.30 7.09 -16.47
C THR A 98 -3.04 6.22 -16.54
N LEU A 99 -3.18 4.98 -16.99
CA LEU A 99 -2.05 4.03 -17.06
C LEU A 99 -1.01 4.47 -18.09
N GLU A 100 -1.46 4.98 -19.24
CA GLU A 100 -0.55 5.51 -20.26
C GLU A 100 0.29 6.66 -19.72
N LYS A 101 -0.33 7.60 -19.01
CA LYS A 101 0.36 8.74 -18.37
C LYS A 101 1.37 8.29 -17.33
N LEU A 102 0.98 7.38 -16.44
CA LEU A 102 1.86 6.84 -15.39
C LEU A 102 3.08 6.12 -15.99
N VAL A 103 2.86 5.28 -17.01
CA VAL A 103 3.95 4.59 -17.72
C VAL A 103 4.89 5.60 -18.40
N LYS A 104 4.37 6.63 -19.06
CA LYS A 104 5.17 7.69 -19.69
C LYS A 104 5.99 8.48 -18.67
N ILE A 105 5.42 8.78 -17.50
CA ILE A 105 6.15 9.45 -16.42
C ILE A 105 7.28 8.55 -15.91
N HIS A 106 7.00 7.28 -15.61
CA HIS A 106 8.06 6.37 -15.18
C HIS A 106 9.18 6.20 -16.23
N GLN A 107 8.86 6.20 -17.53
CA GLN A 107 9.89 6.12 -18.56
C GLN A 107 10.81 7.35 -18.59
N ARG A 108 10.33 8.53 -18.19
CA ARG A 108 11.13 9.76 -18.05
C ARG A 108 11.90 9.81 -16.72
N TYR A 109 11.34 9.21 -15.68
CA TYR A 109 11.88 9.24 -14.32
C TYR A 109 12.04 7.80 -13.77
N PRO A 110 12.97 6.99 -14.34
CA PRO A 110 13.09 5.57 -14.03
C PRO A 110 13.64 5.26 -12.63
N GLU A 111 14.06 6.26 -11.88
CA GLU A 111 14.48 6.13 -10.48
C GLU A 111 13.32 5.92 -9.50
N TYR A 112 12.06 6.16 -9.94
CA TYR A 112 10.91 5.88 -9.12
C TYR A 112 10.54 4.40 -9.15
N GLY A 113 10.68 3.72 -8.02
CA GLY A 113 10.23 2.33 -7.86
C GLY A 113 8.71 2.21 -7.70
N LEU A 114 8.03 3.31 -7.44
CA LEU A 114 6.59 3.36 -7.27
C LEU A 114 6.05 4.75 -7.65
N LEU A 115 4.97 4.77 -8.43
CA LEU A 115 4.21 5.98 -8.71
C LEU A 115 2.78 5.84 -8.23
N GLY A 116 2.27 6.84 -7.50
CA GLY A 116 0.88 6.91 -7.07
C GLY A 116 0.19 8.17 -7.56
N PRO A 117 -1.00 8.09 -8.15
CA PRO A 117 -1.83 9.24 -8.51
C PRO A 117 -2.51 9.85 -7.28
N VAL A 118 -3.00 11.07 -7.45
CA VAL A 118 -3.85 11.72 -6.43
C VAL A 118 -5.20 11.02 -6.37
N GLN A 119 -5.60 10.60 -5.18
CA GLN A 119 -6.91 9.98 -4.97
C GLN A 119 -7.96 11.04 -4.67
N VAL A 120 -9.09 10.96 -5.36
CA VAL A 120 -10.23 11.86 -5.21
C VAL A 120 -11.50 11.09 -4.83
N ASN A 121 -12.49 11.78 -4.26
CA ASN A 121 -13.79 11.19 -3.95
C ASN A 121 -14.58 10.82 -5.23
N ALA A 122 -15.65 10.02 -5.06
CA ALA A 122 -16.48 9.55 -6.17
C ALA A 122 -17.04 10.68 -7.04
N GLU A 123 -17.39 11.82 -6.43
CA GLU A 123 -17.89 13.01 -7.12
C GLU A 123 -16.79 13.84 -7.80
N ARG A 124 -15.50 13.48 -7.63
CA ARG A 124 -14.32 14.17 -8.18
C ARG A 124 -14.20 15.64 -7.75
N THR A 125 -14.80 16.00 -6.64
CA THR A 125 -14.85 17.37 -6.13
C THR A 125 -13.78 17.67 -5.08
N LYS A 126 -13.20 16.61 -4.48
CA LYS A 126 -12.23 16.74 -3.39
C LYS A 126 -11.13 15.67 -3.47
N VAL A 127 -9.93 16.07 -3.14
CA VAL A 127 -8.85 15.13 -2.78
C VAL A 127 -9.22 14.47 -1.46
N LEU A 128 -8.95 13.16 -1.33
CA LEU A 128 -9.28 12.43 -0.11
C LEU A 128 -8.46 12.92 1.09
N ASP A 129 -9.12 12.99 2.25
CA ASP A 129 -8.50 13.45 3.50
C ASP A 129 -7.23 12.65 3.85
N GLY A 130 -7.21 11.35 3.52
CA GLY A 130 -6.03 10.49 3.69
C GLY A 130 -4.81 11.02 2.93
N VAL A 131 -5.00 11.37 1.65
CA VAL A 131 -3.94 11.95 0.81
C VAL A 131 -3.47 13.28 1.38
N ILE A 132 -4.41 14.18 1.74
CA ILE A 132 -4.07 15.48 2.31
C ILE A 132 -3.25 15.32 3.59
N ARG A 133 -3.64 14.40 4.48
CA ARG A 133 -2.91 14.16 5.74
C ARG A 133 -1.47 13.71 5.51
N PHE A 134 -1.23 12.86 4.51
CA PHE A 134 0.14 12.47 4.14
C PHE A 134 0.93 13.66 3.60
N LEU A 135 0.33 14.47 2.73
CA LEU A 135 1.00 15.61 2.11
C LEU A 135 1.36 16.72 3.12
N VAL A 136 0.57 16.89 4.18
CA VAL A 136 0.85 17.91 5.22
C VAL A 136 1.61 17.34 6.43
N ASN A 137 1.91 16.03 6.46
CA ASN A 137 2.73 15.46 7.52
C ASN A 137 4.17 16.01 7.42
N PRO A 138 4.74 16.61 8.49
CA PRO A 138 6.08 17.17 8.47
C PRO A 138 7.18 16.17 8.04
N GLU A 139 6.98 14.88 8.27
CA GLU A 139 7.94 13.82 7.88
C GLU A 139 7.83 13.45 6.38
N ASN A 140 6.74 13.83 5.71
CA ASN A 140 6.45 13.49 4.32
C ASN A 140 6.28 14.72 3.41
N VAL A 141 6.17 15.92 3.97
CA VAL A 141 5.89 17.13 3.21
C VAL A 141 7.02 17.44 2.22
N ASN A 142 6.62 17.63 0.97
CA ASN A 142 7.51 18.15 -0.06
C ASN A 142 7.25 19.67 -0.24
N LEU A 143 8.18 20.50 0.24
CA LEU A 143 8.02 21.94 0.24
C LEU A 143 8.08 22.53 -1.18
N ASP A 144 8.84 21.91 -2.10
CA ASP A 144 8.91 22.33 -3.49
C ASP A 144 7.55 22.13 -4.17
N MET A 145 6.89 20.97 -3.92
CA MET A 145 5.54 20.72 -4.42
C MET A 145 4.53 21.77 -3.90
N PHE A 146 4.61 22.17 -2.64
CA PHE A 146 3.74 23.22 -2.11
C PHE A 146 4.02 24.58 -2.74
N SER A 147 5.30 24.92 -2.93
CA SER A 147 5.70 26.13 -3.63
C SER A 147 5.13 26.16 -5.05
N ASP A 148 5.32 25.06 -5.79
CA ASP A 148 4.88 24.94 -7.19
C ASP A 148 3.36 24.95 -7.32
N LEU A 149 2.64 24.35 -6.37
CA LEU A 149 1.18 24.47 -6.30
C LEU A 149 0.72 25.91 -6.13
N MET A 150 1.39 26.71 -5.29
CA MET A 150 1.06 28.12 -5.08
C MET A 150 1.41 28.98 -6.29
N MET A 151 2.49 28.64 -7.00
CA MET A 151 2.97 29.38 -8.18
C MET A 151 2.31 28.90 -9.48
N GLY A 152 1.58 27.77 -9.47
CA GLY A 152 0.97 27.17 -10.67
C GLY A 152 1.98 26.50 -11.61
N THR A 153 3.13 26.07 -11.09
CA THR A 153 4.24 25.46 -11.84
C THR A 153 4.47 24.01 -11.48
N VAL A 154 3.39 23.24 -11.28
CA VAL A 154 3.41 21.88 -10.75
C VAL A 154 4.10 20.91 -11.70
N ASP A 155 5.10 20.18 -11.20
CA ASP A 155 5.82 19.14 -11.92
C ASP A 155 4.99 17.85 -12.12
N GLU A 156 5.45 16.97 -12.98
CA GLU A 156 4.78 15.69 -13.29
C GLU A 156 4.83 14.70 -12.14
N VAL A 157 5.89 14.75 -11.32
CA VAL A 157 6.10 13.83 -10.20
C VAL A 157 6.93 14.48 -9.10
N TYR A 158 6.53 14.27 -7.86
CA TYR A 158 7.29 14.68 -6.67
C TYR A 158 7.66 13.50 -5.82
N PRO A 159 8.89 13.47 -5.25
CA PRO A 159 9.25 12.44 -4.27
C PRO A 159 8.46 12.65 -2.97
N VAL A 160 7.94 11.56 -2.45
CA VAL A 160 7.22 11.50 -1.16
C VAL A 160 7.68 10.28 -0.37
N ALA A 161 7.55 10.30 0.95
CA ALA A 161 7.86 9.14 1.77
C ALA A 161 6.66 8.17 1.87
N GLU A 162 5.44 8.70 1.80
CA GLU A 162 4.23 7.92 2.03
C GLU A 162 3.12 8.28 1.02
N ILE A 163 2.40 7.25 0.57
CA ILE A 163 1.21 7.34 -0.27
C ILE A 163 0.36 6.06 -0.11
N ASN A 164 -0.96 6.19 -0.08
CA ASN A 164 -1.88 5.05 0.11
C ASN A 164 -1.86 4.07 -1.06
N ALA A 165 -1.98 2.78 -0.76
CA ALA A 165 -1.94 1.68 -1.74
C ALA A 165 -3.22 1.48 -2.56
N ALA A 166 -4.12 2.47 -2.67
CA ALA A 166 -5.34 2.30 -3.46
C ALA A 166 -5.12 2.28 -4.98
N ALA A 167 -4.00 2.88 -5.44
CA ALA A 167 -3.61 2.90 -6.85
C ALA A 167 -2.09 3.13 -6.95
N TRP A 168 -1.32 2.09 -7.26
CA TRP A 168 0.14 2.15 -7.39
C TRP A 168 0.62 1.56 -8.70
N LEU A 169 1.42 2.29 -9.47
CA LEU A 169 2.20 1.72 -10.57
C LEU A 169 3.56 1.25 -10.04
N LEU A 170 3.84 -0.02 -10.24
CA LEU A 170 5.10 -0.68 -9.89
C LEU A 170 5.79 -1.17 -11.17
N PRO A 171 6.99 -0.67 -11.52
CA PRO A 171 7.76 -1.26 -12.60
C PRO A 171 8.27 -2.65 -12.19
N ARG A 172 8.48 -3.52 -13.16
CA ARG A 172 9.02 -4.89 -12.96
C ARG A 172 10.24 -4.91 -12.05
N LYS A 173 11.16 -3.96 -12.23
CA LYS A 173 12.37 -3.82 -11.40
C LYS A 173 12.05 -3.74 -9.92
N THR A 174 10.97 -3.06 -9.54
CA THR A 174 10.55 -2.97 -8.12
C THR A 174 10.12 -4.34 -7.60
N LEU A 175 9.34 -5.09 -8.36
CA LEU A 175 8.94 -6.44 -7.97
C LEU A 175 10.13 -7.40 -7.85
N GLU A 176 11.13 -7.26 -8.73
CA GLU A 176 12.36 -8.07 -8.70
C GLU A 176 13.32 -7.67 -7.58
N THR A 177 13.27 -6.42 -7.11
CA THR A 177 14.19 -5.90 -6.08
C THR A 177 13.59 -5.94 -4.69
N VAL A 178 12.34 -5.46 -4.57
CA VAL A 178 11.62 -5.30 -3.29
C VAL A 178 10.72 -6.51 -3.01
N GLY A 179 10.20 -7.13 -4.05
CA GLY A 179 9.27 -8.25 -3.96
C GLY A 179 7.81 -7.83 -3.73
N GLY A 180 7.06 -8.68 -3.06
CA GLY A 180 5.66 -8.48 -2.69
C GLY A 180 5.48 -7.82 -1.32
N PHE A 181 4.24 -7.74 -0.88
CA PHE A 181 3.89 -7.31 0.48
C PHE A 181 4.36 -8.33 1.52
N ASP A 182 4.88 -7.85 2.62
CA ASP A 182 5.32 -8.69 3.73
C ASP A 182 4.12 -9.36 4.43
N PRO A 183 4.06 -10.69 4.48
CA PRO A 183 2.96 -11.43 5.12
C PRO A 183 2.90 -11.28 6.65
N LEU A 184 3.86 -10.59 7.26
CA LEU A 184 3.82 -10.20 8.66
C LEU A 184 2.61 -9.29 8.95
N PHE A 185 2.14 -8.54 7.94
CA PHE A 185 0.99 -7.65 8.01
C PHE A 185 -0.26 -8.32 7.43
N LEU A 186 -1.27 -8.55 8.27
CA LEU A 186 -2.56 -9.10 7.82
C LEU A 186 -3.50 -8.01 7.31
N HIS A 187 -3.59 -6.88 8.03
CA HIS A 187 -4.40 -5.72 7.69
C HIS A 187 -3.79 -4.46 8.27
N TYR A 188 -3.59 -3.45 7.43
CA TYR A 188 -2.98 -2.16 7.73
C TYR A 188 -1.51 -2.22 8.13
N GLY A 189 -0.72 -1.38 7.51
CA GLY A 189 0.72 -1.27 7.71
C GLY A 189 1.54 -1.95 6.62
N GLU A 190 0.93 -2.80 5.81
CA GLU A 190 1.56 -3.45 4.65
C GLU A 190 2.02 -2.46 3.60
N ASP A 191 1.21 -1.42 3.33
CA ASP A 191 1.54 -0.34 2.41
C ASP A 191 2.75 0.47 2.90
N TRP A 192 2.72 0.90 4.15
CA TRP A 192 3.83 1.62 4.75
C TRP A 192 5.13 0.79 4.77
N ASN A 193 5.06 -0.48 5.14
CA ASN A 193 6.20 -1.39 5.09
C ASN A 193 6.75 -1.52 3.66
N TYR A 194 5.87 -1.61 2.66
CA TYR A 194 6.29 -1.70 1.26
C TYR A 194 7.04 -0.44 0.81
N LEU A 195 6.53 0.75 1.16
CA LEU A 195 7.17 2.03 0.86
C LEU A 195 8.54 2.16 1.53
N SER A 196 8.66 1.79 2.81
CA SER A 196 9.96 1.77 3.52
C SER A 196 10.98 0.87 2.81
N ARG A 197 10.53 -0.25 2.24
CA ARG A 197 11.40 -1.16 1.49
C ARG A 197 11.82 -0.59 0.14
N VAL A 198 10.92 0.08 -0.58
CA VAL A 198 11.25 0.81 -1.82
C VAL A 198 12.34 1.84 -1.55
N LEU A 199 12.19 2.64 -0.49
CA LEU A 199 13.16 3.66 -0.08
C LEU A 199 14.49 3.02 0.38
N TYR A 200 14.46 1.94 1.13
CA TYR A 200 15.66 1.22 1.57
C TYR A 200 16.50 0.70 0.40
N HIS A 201 15.84 0.25 -0.67
CA HIS A 201 16.50 -0.20 -1.90
C HIS A 201 16.85 0.95 -2.85
N GLU A 202 16.99 2.17 -2.32
CA GLU A 202 17.44 3.37 -3.03
C GLU A 202 16.56 3.79 -4.22
N MET A 203 15.29 3.35 -4.24
CA MET A 203 14.31 3.81 -5.20
C MET A 203 13.47 4.92 -4.60
N LYS A 204 12.93 5.80 -5.46
CA LYS A 204 12.02 6.86 -5.02
C LYS A 204 10.56 6.38 -5.05
N VAL A 205 9.76 6.94 -4.17
CA VAL A 205 8.28 6.88 -4.21
C VAL A 205 7.79 8.20 -4.78
N GLY A 206 6.94 8.17 -5.80
CA GLY A 206 6.49 9.37 -6.51
C GLY A 206 4.98 9.60 -6.39
N LEU A 207 4.60 10.83 -6.06
CA LEU A 207 3.24 11.32 -6.24
C LEU A 207 3.13 12.01 -7.60
N THR A 208 2.09 11.68 -8.39
CA THR A 208 1.82 12.31 -9.70
C THR A 208 0.61 13.24 -9.60
N PRO A 209 0.80 14.57 -9.36
CA PRO A 209 -0.29 15.50 -9.01
C PRO A 209 -1.32 15.69 -10.11
N HIS A 210 -0.91 15.58 -11.37
CA HIS A 210 -1.78 15.78 -12.53
C HIS A 210 -2.64 14.56 -12.87
N ILE A 211 -2.37 13.40 -12.29
CA ILE A 211 -3.13 12.16 -12.51
C ILE A 211 -4.04 11.93 -11.31
N LYS A 212 -5.32 11.75 -11.58
CA LYS A 212 -6.33 11.53 -10.55
C LYS A 212 -6.95 10.14 -10.72
N VAL A 213 -7.14 9.46 -9.59
CA VAL A 213 -7.88 8.21 -9.51
C VAL A 213 -9.02 8.39 -8.52
N VAL A 214 -10.21 7.97 -8.90
CA VAL A 214 -11.33 7.98 -7.97
C VAL A 214 -11.18 6.81 -7.01
N HIS A 215 -11.39 7.07 -5.72
CA HIS A 215 -11.41 6.05 -4.69
C HIS A 215 -12.62 6.30 -3.79
N ASP A 216 -13.67 5.49 -3.96
CA ASP A 216 -14.94 5.61 -3.22
C ASP A 216 -14.80 5.03 -1.81
N CYS A 217 -13.80 5.52 -1.08
CA CYS A 217 -13.79 5.29 0.36
C CYS A 217 -15.05 5.94 0.92
N LYS A 218 -16.02 5.17 1.38
CA LYS A 218 -17.07 5.75 2.23
C LYS A 218 -16.37 6.66 3.22
N LYS A 219 -16.90 7.91 3.37
CA LYS A 219 -16.52 8.76 4.50
C LYS A 219 -16.39 7.85 5.69
N GLN A 220 -15.16 7.64 6.15
CA GLN A 220 -14.96 6.83 7.33
C GLN A 220 -15.92 7.42 8.34
N VAL A 221 -16.94 6.61 8.71
CA VAL A 221 -17.83 6.93 9.84
C VAL A 221 -16.92 7.60 10.84
N GLU A 222 -17.21 8.84 11.25
CA GLU A 222 -16.35 9.66 12.10
C GLU A 222 -15.56 8.74 13.01
N ARG A 223 -14.25 8.60 12.73
CA ARG A 223 -13.43 7.67 13.54
C ARG A 223 -13.67 8.10 14.97
N PRO A 224 -14.11 7.22 15.87
CA PRO A 224 -14.34 7.61 17.24
C PRO A 224 -13.15 8.47 17.67
N LYS A 225 -13.40 9.66 18.27
CA LYS A 225 -12.32 10.51 18.75
C LYS A 225 -11.39 9.63 19.59
N GLY A 226 -10.15 9.40 19.13
CA GLY A 226 -9.20 8.47 19.75
C GLY A 226 -8.95 7.17 19.00
N PHE A 227 -9.44 6.98 17.76
CA PHE A 227 -8.96 5.89 16.91
C PHE A 227 -7.50 6.17 16.51
N THR A 228 -6.61 5.80 17.39
CA THR A 228 -5.24 5.47 17.03
C THR A 228 -5.27 4.14 16.28
N MET A 229 -4.49 4.01 15.21
CA MET A 229 -4.11 2.69 14.69
C MET A 229 -3.85 1.81 15.91
N GLU A 230 -4.44 0.61 15.96
CA GLU A 230 -4.28 -0.26 17.13
C GLU A 230 -2.81 -0.24 17.50
N PHE A 231 -2.55 0.07 18.78
CA PHE A 231 -1.18 0.34 19.25
C PHE A 231 -0.20 -0.78 18.85
N ASP A 232 -0.68 -2.02 18.80
CA ASP A 232 0.09 -3.19 18.36
C ASP A 232 0.48 -3.11 16.88
N LYS A 233 -0.36 -2.57 16.01
CA LYS A 233 -0.04 -2.36 14.59
C LYS A 233 1.03 -1.30 14.41
N TRP A 234 0.93 -0.20 15.13
CA TRP A 234 1.97 0.81 15.14
C TRP A 234 3.31 0.27 15.66
N LEU A 235 3.28 -0.53 16.74
CA LEU A 235 4.47 -1.20 17.27
C LEU A 235 5.10 -2.12 16.22
N LEU A 236 4.28 -2.89 15.51
CA LEU A 236 4.74 -3.81 14.48
C LEU A 236 5.39 -3.03 13.33
N GLN A 237 4.73 -2.00 12.80
CA GLN A 237 5.30 -1.14 11.76
C GLN A 237 6.65 -0.58 12.19
N ARG A 238 6.73 0.04 13.36
CA ARG A 238 7.95 0.67 13.86
C ARG A 238 9.07 -0.33 14.10
N ALA A 239 8.77 -1.53 14.60
CA ALA A 239 9.74 -2.55 14.89
C ALA A 239 10.26 -3.27 13.64
N SER A 240 9.41 -3.44 12.61
CA SER A 240 9.76 -4.12 11.36
C SER A 240 10.38 -3.20 10.31
N ASP A 241 10.35 -1.89 10.51
CA ASP A 241 10.87 -0.91 9.56
C ASP A 241 12.40 -1.03 9.42
N ILE A 242 12.83 -1.36 8.20
CA ILE A 242 14.24 -1.59 7.88
C ILE A 242 15.04 -0.30 7.67
N LEU A 243 14.40 0.85 7.62
CA LEU A 243 15.08 2.15 7.63
C LEU A 243 15.70 2.48 9.00
N TYR A 244 15.24 1.80 10.06
CA TYR A 244 15.85 1.91 11.40
C TYR A 244 16.96 0.88 11.62
N PRO A 245 17.90 1.16 12.56
CA PRO A 245 19.01 0.25 12.89
C PRO A 245 18.53 -1.16 13.26
N ASP A 246 19.41 -2.16 13.11
CA ASP A 246 19.10 -3.56 13.45
C ASP A 246 18.84 -3.78 14.95
N THR A 247 19.32 -2.87 15.79
CA THR A 247 19.02 -2.86 17.23
C THR A 247 17.62 -2.38 17.57
N GLN A 248 16.85 -1.87 16.60
CA GLN A 248 15.52 -1.24 16.82
C GLN A 248 14.59 -2.10 17.66
N VAL A 249 14.47 -3.38 17.35
CA VAL A 249 13.55 -4.29 18.04
C VAL A 249 13.97 -4.47 19.51
N GLU A 250 15.26 -4.68 19.75
CA GLU A 250 15.83 -4.80 21.09
C GLU A 250 15.72 -3.50 21.89
N ASP A 251 15.93 -2.37 21.23
CA ASP A 251 15.82 -1.05 21.84
C ASP A 251 14.38 -0.76 22.26
N MET A 252 13.41 -1.07 21.41
CA MET A 252 12.00 -0.96 21.75
C MET A 252 11.61 -1.89 22.91
N ILE A 253 12.05 -3.15 22.89
CA ILE A 253 11.81 -4.11 23.98
C ILE A 253 12.37 -3.58 25.30
N ARG A 254 13.63 -3.08 25.29
CA ARG A 254 14.28 -2.48 26.48
C ARG A 254 13.54 -1.25 26.96
N HIS A 255 13.13 -0.37 26.04
CA HIS A 255 12.39 0.84 26.34
C HIS A 255 11.08 0.54 27.05
N TYR A 256 10.21 -0.29 26.46
CA TYR A 256 8.90 -0.59 27.04
C TYR A 256 9.00 -1.37 28.36
N ARG A 257 9.98 -2.27 28.48
CA ARG A 257 10.28 -2.93 29.75
C ARG A 257 10.65 -1.91 30.84
N ARG A 258 11.59 -1.00 30.56
CA ARG A 258 12.03 0.05 31.49
C ARG A 258 10.87 0.97 31.86
N MET A 259 10.10 1.44 30.89
CA MET A 259 8.95 2.32 31.12
C MET A 259 7.88 1.64 31.97
N SER A 260 7.64 0.35 31.79
CA SER A 260 6.74 -0.41 32.66
C SER A 260 7.19 -0.35 34.12
N PHE A 261 8.47 -0.59 34.43
CA PHE A 261 8.98 -0.49 35.80
C PHE A 261 8.85 0.92 36.35
N VAL A 262 9.20 1.95 35.58
CA VAL A 262 9.04 3.37 36.01
C VAL A 262 7.58 3.67 36.35
N LYS A 263 6.64 3.25 35.50
CA LYS A 263 5.21 3.51 35.73
C LYS A 263 4.62 2.70 36.90
N LEU A 264 5.17 1.53 37.15
CA LEU A 264 4.83 0.75 38.35
C LEU A 264 5.25 1.51 39.63
N LEU A 265 6.48 2.01 39.67
CA LEU A 265 7.03 2.75 40.80
C LEU A 265 6.33 4.11 41.06
N THR A 266 5.83 4.73 39.95
CA THR A 266 5.11 6.02 40.02
C THR A 266 3.60 5.85 40.13
N PHE A 267 3.08 4.63 40.35
CA PHE A 267 1.66 4.33 40.53
C PHE A 267 0.73 4.70 39.36
N HIS A 268 1.27 4.83 38.13
CA HIS A 268 0.49 5.11 36.92
C HIS A 268 -0.02 3.80 36.29
N ARG A 269 -1.06 3.20 36.81
CA ARG A 269 -1.55 1.85 36.45
C ARG A 269 -1.95 1.69 35.00
N SER A 270 -2.63 2.67 34.38
CA SER A 270 -3.05 2.60 32.95
C SER A 270 -1.84 2.54 32.04
N THR A 271 -0.92 3.48 32.16
CA THR A 271 0.30 3.57 31.36
C THR A 271 1.27 2.41 31.64
N PHE A 272 1.27 1.87 32.87
CA PHE A 272 1.98 0.62 33.17
C PHE A 272 1.45 -0.53 32.31
N LYS A 273 0.12 -0.73 32.27
CA LYS A 273 -0.51 -1.80 31.49
C LYS A 273 -0.21 -1.69 30.00
N GLU A 274 -0.29 -0.48 29.46
CA GLU A 274 0.04 -0.20 28.04
C GLU A 274 1.49 -0.56 27.73
N ASN A 275 2.46 -0.05 28.49
CA ASN A 275 3.87 -0.35 28.27
C ASN A 275 4.19 -1.84 28.46
N TRP A 276 3.55 -2.50 29.42
CA TRP A 276 3.73 -3.94 29.66
C TRP A 276 3.18 -4.78 28.51
N ASN A 277 2.02 -4.41 27.95
CA ASN A 277 1.45 -5.06 26.78
C ASN A 277 2.36 -4.87 25.56
N ALA A 278 2.87 -3.66 25.31
CA ALA A 278 3.83 -3.37 24.26
C ALA A 278 5.11 -4.22 24.39
N TYR A 279 5.68 -4.29 25.59
CA TYR A 279 6.84 -5.15 25.88
C TYR A 279 6.55 -6.63 25.56
N ARG A 280 5.40 -7.14 26.02
CA ARG A 280 5.01 -8.54 25.78
C ARG A 280 4.82 -8.81 24.31
N TYR A 281 4.09 -7.93 23.61
CA TYR A 281 3.83 -8.03 22.18
C TYR A 281 5.14 -8.12 21.38
N LEU A 282 6.04 -7.17 21.57
CA LEU A 282 7.33 -7.14 20.88
C LEU A 282 8.19 -8.37 21.21
N LYS A 283 8.22 -8.78 22.49
CA LYS A 283 8.97 -9.97 22.92
C LYS A 283 8.44 -11.25 22.28
N THR A 284 7.11 -11.40 22.21
CA THR A 284 6.47 -12.59 21.60
C THR A 284 6.72 -12.63 20.10
N ASN A 285 6.64 -11.50 19.40
CA ASN A 285 6.77 -11.43 17.95
C ASN A 285 8.21 -11.17 17.47
N LYS A 286 9.19 -11.08 18.38
CA LYS A 286 10.58 -10.71 18.04
C LYS A 286 11.16 -11.54 16.90
N ALA A 287 11.03 -12.86 16.95
CA ALA A 287 11.60 -13.74 15.94
C ALA A 287 11.03 -13.48 14.54
N SER A 288 9.72 -13.34 14.44
CA SER A 288 9.03 -13.03 13.17
C SER A 288 9.41 -11.64 12.64
N ILE A 289 9.51 -10.64 13.52
CA ILE A 289 9.93 -9.29 13.14
C ILE A 289 11.37 -9.27 12.62
N VAL A 290 12.30 -9.94 13.32
CA VAL A 290 13.70 -10.00 12.89
C VAL A 290 13.83 -10.74 11.56
N MET A 291 13.15 -11.88 11.40
CA MET A 291 13.13 -12.63 10.13
C MET A 291 12.57 -11.76 8.97
N SER A 292 11.48 -11.04 9.20
CA SER A 292 10.90 -10.10 8.24
C SER A 292 11.92 -9.02 7.84
N ARG A 293 12.58 -8.38 8.82
CA ARG A 293 13.62 -7.37 8.55
C ARG A 293 14.77 -7.93 7.71
N GLU A 294 15.27 -9.10 8.04
CA GLU A 294 16.34 -9.75 7.29
C GLU A 294 15.93 -10.09 5.85
N GLN A 295 14.71 -10.58 5.66
CA GLN A 295 14.17 -10.89 4.33
C GLN A 295 13.95 -9.63 3.52
N ASN A 296 13.40 -8.58 4.12
CA ASN A 296 13.08 -7.32 3.47
C ASN A 296 14.30 -6.51 3.00
N LYS A 297 15.49 -6.78 3.56
CA LYS A 297 16.78 -6.17 3.13
C LYS A 297 17.40 -6.83 1.90
N LYS A 298 16.95 -8.01 1.52
CA LYS A 298 17.50 -8.73 0.38
C LYS A 298 16.94 -8.16 -0.93
N VAL A 299 17.82 -8.03 -1.91
CA VAL A 299 17.42 -7.74 -3.29
C VAL A 299 16.91 -9.05 -3.91
N THR A 300 15.60 -9.25 -3.91
CA THR A 300 14.97 -10.45 -4.45
C THR A 300 13.45 -10.24 -4.53
N HIS A 301 12.78 -11.10 -5.31
CA HIS A 301 11.32 -11.15 -5.36
C HIS A 301 10.70 -11.80 -4.10
N SER A 302 11.22 -11.42 -2.92
CA SER A 302 10.71 -11.87 -1.63
C SER A 302 9.19 -11.76 -1.55
N TRP A 303 8.56 -12.74 -0.92
CA TRP A 303 7.11 -12.81 -0.73
C TRP A 303 6.27 -13.02 -1.99
N LEU A 304 6.92 -13.22 -3.16
CA LEU A 304 6.30 -13.60 -4.42
C LEU A 304 6.63 -15.04 -4.83
N GLU A 305 7.14 -15.86 -3.92
CA GLU A 305 7.47 -17.28 -4.14
C GLU A 305 6.23 -18.18 -4.07
#